data_6e17ada0a420544572667439cff9a298
#
_entry.id   6e17ada0a420544572667439cff9a298
#
_cell.length_a   1.000
_cell.length_b   1.000
_cell.length_c   1.000
_cell.angle_alpha   90.00
_cell.angle_beta   90.00
_cell.angle_gamma   90.00
#
_symmetry.space_group_name_H-M   'P 1'
#
loop_
_entity.id
_entity.type
_entity.pdbx_description
1 polymer ?
#
loop_
_entity_poly.entity_id
_entity_poly.type
_entity_poly.pdbx_seq_one_letter_code
_entity_poly.pdbx_strand_id
1 'polypeptide(L)'
;MSMRLSRSIVGEAEAEAVHRVICEDGYLGIGKEVQQFEADVAAYLGVPASWVISVNTGTAALHLAVEAVLGHGSGAEVLVPSLTFVASFQAIGGAGAVPVACDARLDTATIDLADA
;
A
#
# COMPACT_ATOMS: atom_id res chain seq x y z
N MET A 1 -9.61 30.23 -1.71
CA MET A 1 -9.99 28.99 -0.97
C MET A 1 -9.53 27.82 -1.82
N SER A 2 -8.52 27.04 -1.40
CA SER A 2 -8.05 25.88 -2.19
C SER A 2 -8.92 24.67 -1.85
N MET A 3 -9.53 24.06 -2.86
CA MET A 3 -10.19 22.76 -2.69
C MET A 3 -9.13 21.68 -2.53
N ARG A 4 -9.19 20.90 -1.44
CA ARG A 4 -8.39 19.70 -1.26
C ARG A 4 -9.18 18.48 -1.73
N LEU A 5 -8.56 17.63 -2.55
CA LEU A 5 -9.18 16.38 -3.02
C LEU A 5 -9.36 15.37 -1.89
N SER A 6 -8.45 15.39 -0.91
CA SER A 6 -8.52 14.52 0.27
C SER A 6 -7.93 15.21 1.49
N ARG A 7 -8.36 14.78 2.66
CA ARG A 7 -7.85 15.23 3.96
C ARG A 7 -7.80 14.03 4.91
N SER A 8 -6.69 13.88 5.61
CA SER A 8 -6.62 12.94 6.74
C SER A 8 -7.57 13.40 7.85
N ILE A 9 -8.33 12.46 8.39
CA ILE A 9 -9.17 12.67 9.57
C ILE A 9 -8.41 12.08 10.74
N VAL A 10 -7.70 12.94 11.45
CA VAL A 10 -6.96 12.61 12.68
C VAL A 10 -7.35 13.59 13.75
N GLY A 11 -7.43 13.15 14.99
CA GLY A 11 -7.88 13.94 16.13
C GLY A 11 -7.10 13.61 17.41
N GLU A 12 -7.77 13.86 18.52
CA GLU A 12 -7.19 13.73 19.86
C GLU A 12 -6.85 12.26 20.18
N ALA A 13 -7.69 11.32 19.78
CA ALA A 13 -7.47 9.89 20.02
C ALA A 13 -6.17 9.38 19.38
N GLU A 14 -5.90 9.78 18.12
CA GLU A 14 -4.65 9.45 17.44
C GLU A 14 -3.45 10.16 18.08
N ALA A 15 -3.61 11.41 18.47
CA ALA A 15 -2.56 12.18 19.16
C ALA A 15 -2.19 11.55 20.51
N GLU A 16 -3.17 11.13 21.31
CA GLU A 16 -2.94 10.42 22.57
C GLU A 16 -2.27 9.07 22.36
N ALA A 17 -2.67 8.31 21.32
CA ALA A 17 -2.04 7.04 20.99
C ALA A 17 -0.55 7.23 20.62
N VAL A 18 -0.23 8.22 19.79
CA VAL A 18 1.15 8.56 19.43
C VAL A 18 1.94 9.04 20.66
N HIS A 19 1.32 9.86 21.52
CA HIS A 19 1.95 10.32 22.74
C HIS A 19 2.35 9.15 23.64
N ARG A 20 1.49 8.16 23.85
CA ARG A 20 1.82 6.95 24.62
C ARG A 20 3.04 6.22 24.03
N VAL A 21 3.03 5.99 22.71
CA VAL A 21 4.15 5.31 22.04
C VAL A 21 5.48 6.03 22.26
N ILE A 22 5.48 7.37 22.17
CA ILE A 22 6.72 8.16 22.28
C ILE A 22 7.16 8.30 23.73
N CYS A 23 6.23 8.61 24.64
CA CYS A 23 6.58 9.04 26.00
C CYS A 23 6.57 7.89 27.02
N GLU A 24 5.80 6.83 26.78
CA GLU A 24 5.64 5.73 27.74
C GLU A 24 6.32 4.45 27.24
N ASP A 25 6.07 4.05 25.98
CA ASP A 25 6.67 2.83 25.42
C ASP A 25 8.11 3.03 24.96
N GLY A 26 8.44 4.21 24.44
CA GLY A 26 9.78 4.59 24.00
C GLY A 26 10.32 3.79 22.81
N TYR A 27 9.49 3.01 22.11
CA TYR A 27 9.89 2.18 20.98
C TYR A 27 9.14 2.57 19.71
N LEU A 28 9.87 3.13 18.75
CA LEU A 28 9.31 3.69 17.49
C LEU A 28 9.43 2.74 16.28
N GLY A 29 9.83 1.49 16.50
CA GLY A 29 9.98 0.48 15.46
C GLY A 29 8.77 -0.45 15.35
N ILE A 30 9.02 -1.67 14.87
CA ILE A 30 8.03 -2.75 14.80
C ILE A 30 7.79 -3.27 16.23
N GLY A 31 6.87 -2.63 16.95
CA GLY A 31 6.53 -2.93 18.33
C GLY A 31 5.13 -3.51 18.49
N LYS A 32 4.64 -3.48 19.74
CA LYS A 32 3.33 -4.02 20.10
C LYS A 32 2.16 -3.39 19.33
N GLU A 33 2.23 -2.10 19.03
CA GLU A 33 1.17 -1.39 18.29
C GLU A 33 1.07 -1.90 16.84
N VAL A 34 2.20 -2.17 16.20
CA VAL A 34 2.23 -2.76 14.86
C VAL A 34 1.66 -4.18 14.88
N GLN A 35 2.07 -5.00 15.85
CA GLN A 35 1.55 -6.37 16.02
C GLN A 35 0.04 -6.37 16.29
N GLN A 36 -0.46 -5.44 17.12
CA GLN A 36 -1.88 -5.31 17.38
C GLN A 36 -2.65 -4.88 16.13
N PHE A 37 -2.13 -3.91 15.37
CA PHE A 37 -2.71 -3.49 14.11
C PHE A 37 -2.83 -4.65 13.11
N GLU A 38 -1.77 -5.45 12.94
CA GLU A 38 -1.76 -6.63 12.06
C GLU A 38 -2.79 -7.68 12.53
N ALA A 39 -2.89 -7.90 13.84
CA ALA A 39 -3.87 -8.82 14.42
C ALA A 39 -5.31 -8.34 14.20
N ASP A 40 -5.59 -7.05 14.39
CA ASP A 40 -6.90 -6.46 14.19
C ASP A 40 -7.34 -6.51 12.72
N VAL A 41 -6.43 -6.21 11.79
CA VAL A 41 -6.69 -6.32 10.35
C VAL A 41 -6.94 -7.78 9.95
N ALA A 42 -6.14 -8.71 10.47
CA ALA A 42 -6.33 -10.14 10.22
C ALA A 42 -7.68 -10.64 10.73
N ALA A 43 -8.08 -10.22 11.93
CA ALA A 43 -9.37 -10.54 12.51
C ALA A 43 -10.53 -9.99 11.66
N TYR A 44 -10.41 -8.73 11.21
CA TYR A 44 -11.40 -8.11 10.34
C TYR A 44 -11.56 -8.85 9.00
N LEU A 45 -10.45 -9.30 8.41
CA LEU A 45 -10.43 -10.05 7.15
C LEU A 45 -10.77 -11.55 7.32
N GLY A 46 -10.78 -12.07 8.54
CA GLY A 46 -11.00 -13.50 8.82
C GLY A 46 -9.85 -14.40 8.37
N VAL A 47 -8.60 -13.89 8.41
CA VAL A 47 -7.38 -14.61 8.01
C VAL A 47 -6.42 -14.77 9.19
N PRO A 48 -5.44 -15.70 9.11
CA PRO A 48 -4.38 -15.79 10.11
C PRO A 48 -3.55 -14.50 10.21
N ALA A 49 -3.15 -14.09 11.42
CA ALA A 49 -2.34 -12.88 11.63
C ALA A 49 -1.01 -12.93 10.85
N SER A 50 -0.44 -14.11 10.64
CA SER A 50 0.78 -14.31 9.84
C SER A 50 0.65 -13.97 8.35
N TRP A 51 -0.57 -13.72 7.87
CA TRP A 51 -0.83 -13.31 6.49
C TRP A 51 -0.89 -11.80 6.31
N VAL A 52 -0.85 -11.06 7.39
CA VAL A 52 -0.90 -9.60 7.38
C VAL A 52 0.46 -9.06 7.75
N ILE A 53 1.02 -8.24 6.86
CA ILE A 53 2.30 -7.57 7.05
C ILE A 53 2.09 -6.09 6.80
N SER A 54 2.34 -5.28 7.80
CA SER A 54 2.27 -3.83 7.69
C SER A 54 3.57 -3.25 7.16
N VAL A 55 3.43 -2.22 6.35
CA VAL A 55 4.54 -1.46 5.77
C VAL A 55 4.28 0.03 5.91
N ASN A 56 5.30 0.85 5.74
CA ASN A 56 5.21 2.28 5.96
C ASN A 56 4.46 3.08 4.89
N THR A 57 4.22 2.51 3.71
CA THR A 57 3.51 3.18 2.61
C THR A 57 2.79 2.18 1.71
N GLY A 58 1.73 2.65 1.03
CA GLY A 58 1.07 1.85 -0.02
C GLY A 58 1.99 1.51 -1.19
N THR A 59 2.96 2.37 -1.51
CA THR A 59 3.99 2.08 -2.53
C THR A 59 4.84 0.88 -2.14
N ALA A 60 5.26 0.79 -0.88
CA ALA A 60 6.01 -0.36 -0.37
C ALA A 60 5.16 -1.64 -0.38
N ALA A 61 3.87 -1.54 -0.05
CA ALA A 61 2.95 -2.68 -0.13
C ALA A 61 2.81 -3.21 -1.56
N LEU A 62 2.61 -2.32 -2.54
CA LEU A 62 2.55 -2.69 -3.95
C LEU A 62 3.87 -3.30 -4.43
N HIS A 63 5.00 -2.74 -4.05
CA HIS A 63 6.32 -3.25 -4.40
C HIS A 63 6.50 -4.69 -3.90
N LEU A 64 6.25 -4.93 -2.61
CA LEU A 64 6.34 -6.27 -2.03
C LEU A 64 5.35 -7.26 -2.69
N ALA A 65 4.15 -6.81 -3.03
CA ALA A 65 3.17 -7.66 -3.72
C ALA A 65 3.67 -8.09 -5.11
N VAL A 66 4.27 -7.17 -5.88
CA VAL A 66 4.86 -7.49 -7.19
C VAL A 66 6.04 -8.45 -7.03
N GLU A 67 6.95 -8.19 -6.09
CA GLU A 67 8.08 -9.09 -5.80
C GLU A 67 7.64 -10.48 -5.35
N ALA A 68 6.60 -10.57 -4.52
CA ALA A 68 6.08 -11.86 -4.04
C ALA A 68 5.53 -12.74 -5.17
N VAL A 69 5.00 -12.11 -6.22
CA VAL A 69 4.43 -12.83 -7.38
C VAL A 69 5.49 -13.18 -8.42
N LEU A 70 6.38 -12.23 -8.72
CA LEU A 70 7.30 -12.35 -9.86
C LEU A 70 8.72 -12.75 -9.46
N GLY A 71 9.12 -12.56 -8.21
CA GLY A 71 10.51 -12.55 -7.77
C GLY A 71 11.21 -11.23 -8.13
N HIS A 72 12.22 -10.88 -7.35
CA HIS A 72 13.01 -9.68 -7.55
C HIS A 72 13.82 -9.73 -8.87
N GLY A 73 13.76 -8.65 -9.64
CA GLY A 73 14.57 -8.54 -10.87
C GLY A 73 14.17 -9.48 -12.00
N SER A 74 12.89 -9.94 -12.02
CA SER A 74 12.40 -10.88 -13.03
C SER A 74 12.47 -10.35 -14.47
N GLY A 75 12.44 -9.02 -14.67
CA GLY A 75 12.34 -8.38 -15.98
C GLY A 75 10.98 -8.63 -16.66
N ALA A 76 10.02 -9.25 -15.98
CA ALA A 76 8.70 -9.52 -16.52
C ALA A 76 7.92 -8.22 -16.76
N GLU A 77 7.10 -8.21 -17.80
CA GLU A 77 6.18 -7.12 -18.08
C GLU A 77 4.96 -7.21 -17.15
N VAL A 78 4.54 -6.05 -16.61
CA VAL A 78 3.37 -5.93 -15.74
C VAL A 78 2.46 -4.86 -16.28
N LEU A 79 1.25 -5.25 -16.66
CA LEU A 79 0.24 -4.33 -17.15
C LEU A 79 -0.24 -3.41 -16.01
N VAL A 80 -0.32 -2.13 -16.32
CA VAL A 80 -0.76 -1.12 -15.35
C VAL A 80 -1.66 -0.08 -16.04
N PRO A 81 -2.83 0.26 -15.47
CA PRO A 81 -3.68 1.26 -16.10
C PRO A 81 -2.99 2.61 -16.13
N SER A 82 -3.07 3.32 -17.24
CA SER A 82 -2.52 4.68 -17.42
C SER A 82 -3.15 5.69 -16.44
N LEU A 83 -4.41 5.48 -16.08
CA LEU A 83 -5.12 6.25 -15.06
C LEU A 83 -4.85 5.65 -13.67
N THR A 84 -3.73 6.01 -13.07
CA THR A 84 -3.36 5.56 -11.72
C THR A 84 -2.43 6.55 -11.03
N PHE A 85 -2.20 6.36 -9.75
CA PHE A 85 -1.15 7.10 -9.04
C PHE A 85 0.22 6.53 -9.40
N VAL A 86 1.22 7.39 -9.50
CA VAL A 86 2.59 7.05 -9.92
C VAL A 86 3.22 5.89 -9.14
N ALA A 87 2.75 5.63 -7.91
CA ALA A 87 3.20 4.53 -7.06
C ALA A 87 3.07 3.15 -7.74
N SER A 88 2.06 2.95 -8.61
CA SER A 88 1.88 1.70 -9.35
C SER A 88 3.07 1.43 -10.28
N PHE A 89 3.51 2.43 -11.04
CA PHE A 89 4.69 2.34 -11.91
C PHE A 89 5.98 2.17 -11.12
N GLN A 90 6.12 2.94 -10.02
CA GLN A 90 7.30 2.89 -9.17
C GLN A 90 7.46 1.52 -8.48
N ALA A 91 6.37 0.93 -8.02
CA ALA A 91 6.37 -0.38 -7.39
C ALA A 91 6.82 -1.49 -8.36
N ILE A 92 6.31 -1.46 -9.58
CA ILE A 92 6.70 -2.42 -10.63
C ILE A 92 8.18 -2.26 -10.98
N GLY A 93 8.63 -1.03 -11.26
CA GLY A 93 10.04 -0.76 -11.57
C GLY A 93 10.98 -1.07 -10.39
N GLY A 94 10.55 -0.79 -9.15
CA GLY A 94 11.30 -1.12 -7.93
C GLY A 94 11.52 -2.63 -7.74
N ALA A 95 10.55 -3.44 -8.13
CA ALA A 95 10.65 -4.90 -8.13
C ALA A 95 11.53 -5.46 -9.27
N GLY A 96 12.07 -4.59 -10.13
CA GLY A 96 12.86 -5.00 -11.30
C GLY A 96 12.03 -5.62 -12.43
N ALA A 97 10.74 -5.31 -12.46
CA ALA A 97 9.82 -5.62 -13.56
C ALA A 97 9.63 -4.40 -14.48
N VAL A 98 9.05 -4.61 -15.65
CA VAL A 98 8.82 -3.58 -16.66
C VAL A 98 7.35 -3.17 -16.64
N PRO A 99 6.99 -1.94 -16.26
CA PRO A 99 5.62 -1.49 -16.32
C PRO A 99 5.19 -1.21 -17.78
N VAL A 100 4.11 -1.84 -18.20
CA VAL A 100 3.48 -1.61 -19.50
C VAL A 100 2.15 -0.90 -19.29
N ALA A 101 2.07 0.35 -19.73
CA ALA A 101 0.85 1.14 -19.60
C ALA A 101 -0.23 0.63 -20.53
N CYS A 102 -1.44 0.44 -19.99
CA CYS A 102 -2.65 0.13 -20.74
C CYS A 102 -3.64 1.26 -20.59
N ASP A 103 -4.52 1.41 -21.57
CA ASP A 103 -5.57 2.42 -21.50
C ASP A 103 -6.61 2.10 -20.41
N ALA A 104 -7.35 3.09 -20.01
CA ALA A 104 -8.40 2.98 -19.03
C ALA A 104 -9.78 3.17 -19.67
N ARG A 105 -10.71 2.32 -19.31
CA ARG A 105 -12.11 2.43 -19.74
C ARG A 105 -12.74 3.73 -19.25
N LEU A 106 -13.40 4.45 -20.13
CA LEU A 106 -14.04 5.74 -19.81
C LEU A 106 -15.23 5.61 -18.85
N ASP A 107 -15.92 4.47 -18.88
CA ASP A 107 -17.13 4.22 -18.09
C ASP A 107 -16.84 3.76 -16.65
N THR A 108 -15.72 3.08 -16.43
CA THR A 108 -15.37 2.48 -15.12
C THR A 108 -14.09 3.02 -14.51
N ALA A 109 -13.26 3.73 -15.29
CA ALA A 109 -11.91 4.16 -14.91
C ALA A 109 -10.98 2.99 -14.47
N THR A 110 -11.28 1.77 -14.88
CA THR A 110 -10.44 0.58 -14.68
C THR A 110 -9.64 0.27 -15.94
N ILE A 111 -8.65 -0.63 -15.83
CA ILE A 111 -7.84 -1.07 -16.96
C ILE A 111 -8.73 -1.58 -18.11
N ASP A 112 -8.40 -1.19 -19.35
CA ASP A 112 -9.05 -1.72 -20.53
C ASP A 112 -8.31 -2.97 -21.02
N LEU A 113 -8.88 -4.14 -20.76
CA LEU A 113 -8.29 -5.42 -21.17
C LEU A 113 -8.31 -5.66 -22.69
N ALA A 114 -8.97 -4.81 -23.47
CA ALA A 114 -8.92 -4.90 -24.92
C ALA A 114 -7.67 -4.19 -25.51
N ASP A 115 -7.05 -3.30 -24.71
CA ASP A 115 -5.80 -2.62 -25.04
C ASP A 115 -4.56 -3.35 -24.46
N ALA A 116 -4.77 -4.37 -23.62
CA ALA A 116 -3.74 -5.06 -22.87
C ALA A 116 -3.01 -6.18 -23.64
#